data_b32fe454f680e6c7338f431cc0395fe2
#
_entry.id   b32fe454f680e6c7338f431cc0395fe2
#
_cell.length_a   1.000
_cell.length_b   1.000
_cell.length_c   1.000
_cell.angle_alpha   90.00
_cell.angle_beta   90.00
_cell.angle_gamma   90.00
#
_symmetry.space_group_name_H-M   'P 1'
#
loop_
_entity.id
_entity.type
_entity.pdbx_description
1 polymer ?
#
loop_
_entity_poly.entity_id
_entity_poly.type
_entity_poly.pdbx_seq_one_letter_code
_entity_poly.pdbx_strand_id
1 'polypeptide(L)'
;MDNRPGLEQYDARRSSGNTNDLRGKIMRIKVNEDGSYSIPEGNLFPPNTPGTRPEIYVMGNRNPYRISIDSKTGFLYWGEVGPDANADSPERGSRGYDELNQARKAGFFGWPFFVGNNYP
;
A
#
# COMPACT_ATOMS: atom_id res chain seq x y z
N MET A 1 -14.37 -1.20 -4.76
CA MET A 1 -14.81 -0.52 -3.52
C MET A 1 -16.18 -1.04 -3.14
N ASP A 2 -16.42 -1.36 -1.89
CA ASP A 2 -17.75 -1.85 -1.46
C ASP A 2 -18.51 -0.71 -0.77
N ASN A 3 -19.59 -0.25 -1.40
CA ASN A 3 -20.45 0.82 -0.89
C ASN A 3 -21.76 0.29 -0.32
N ARG A 4 -21.92 -1.05 -0.21
CA ARG A 4 -23.15 -1.66 0.29
C ARG A 4 -23.26 -1.48 1.81
N PRO A 5 -24.43 -1.12 2.32
CA PRO A 5 -24.66 -1.00 3.77
C PRO A 5 -24.31 -2.31 4.50
N GLY A 6 -23.64 -2.22 5.64
CA GLY A 6 -23.22 -3.37 6.46
C GLY A 6 -22.00 -4.13 5.96
N LEU A 7 -21.38 -3.69 4.85
CA LEU A 7 -20.16 -4.28 4.29
C LEU A 7 -18.95 -3.32 4.31
N GLU A 8 -19.01 -2.28 5.13
CA GLU A 8 -17.98 -1.25 5.24
C GLU A 8 -16.61 -1.80 5.63
N GLN A 9 -16.55 -2.94 6.31
CA GLN A 9 -15.29 -3.60 6.67
C GLN A 9 -14.53 -4.12 5.44
N TYR A 10 -15.20 -4.31 4.30
CA TYR A 10 -14.59 -4.75 3.04
C TYR A 10 -14.18 -3.58 2.13
N ASP A 11 -14.48 -2.35 2.52
CA ASP A 11 -14.07 -1.18 1.77
C ASP A 11 -12.59 -0.86 2.00
N ALA A 12 -11.75 -1.17 1.02
CA ALA A 12 -10.31 -0.98 1.09
C ALA A 12 -9.88 0.51 1.21
N ARG A 13 -10.78 1.48 0.96
CA ARG A 13 -10.51 2.90 1.25
C ARG A 13 -10.31 3.14 2.75
N ARG A 14 -10.96 2.33 3.59
CA ARG A 14 -10.87 2.40 5.06
C ARG A 14 -9.61 1.74 5.62
N SER A 15 -8.88 1.00 4.79
CA SER A 15 -7.62 0.34 5.12
C SER A 15 -6.49 0.83 4.22
N SER A 16 -6.33 0.29 3.01
CA SER A 16 -5.23 0.64 2.10
C SER A 16 -5.19 2.12 1.72
N GLY A 17 -6.35 2.75 1.55
CA GLY A 17 -6.49 4.18 1.27
C GLY A 17 -6.42 5.07 2.52
N ASN A 18 -6.44 4.51 3.73
CA ASN A 18 -6.44 5.27 4.97
C ASN A 18 -5.01 5.52 5.47
N THR A 19 -4.63 6.77 5.64
CA THR A 19 -3.30 7.20 6.09
C THR A 19 -2.99 6.83 7.55
N ASN A 20 -4.02 6.55 8.34
CA ASN A 20 -3.91 6.16 9.76
C ASN A 20 -4.17 4.67 10.01
N ASP A 21 -4.00 3.83 8.99
CA ASP A 21 -4.15 2.38 9.08
C ASP A 21 -2.92 1.70 8.45
N LEU A 22 -2.40 0.64 9.08
CA LEU A 22 -1.21 -0.07 8.61
C LEU A 22 -1.52 -1.21 7.63
N ARG A 23 -2.79 -1.54 7.40
CA ARG A 23 -3.20 -2.54 6.40
C ARG A 23 -3.02 -2.00 4.98
N GLY A 24 -2.55 -2.85 4.06
CA GLY A 24 -2.26 -2.46 2.68
C GLY A 24 -1.09 -1.49 2.57
N LYS A 25 -0.09 -1.67 3.43
CA LYS A 25 1.11 -0.82 3.52
C LYS A 25 2.39 -1.65 3.53
N ILE A 26 3.49 -1.04 3.10
CA ILE A 26 4.84 -1.49 3.44
C ILE A 26 5.42 -0.44 4.38
N MET A 27 5.83 -0.89 5.56
CA MET A 27 6.38 -0.03 6.60
C MET A 27 7.91 0.00 6.51
N ARG A 28 8.51 1.14 6.87
CA ARG A 28 9.95 1.28 7.05
C ARG A 28 10.25 1.87 8.41
N ILE A 29 10.95 1.11 9.22
CA ILE A 29 11.40 1.50 10.56
C ILE A 29 12.89 1.21 10.72
N LYS A 30 13.54 1.84 11.68
CA LYS A 30 14.88 1.50 12.16
C LYS A 30 14.74 0.86 13.54
N VAL A 31 15.10 -0.42 13.66
CA VAL A 31 15.13 -1.12 14.96
C VAL A 31 16.34 -0.65 15.74
N ASN A 32 16.14 -0.32 17.01
CA ASN A 32 17.17 0.10 17.96
C ASN A 32 17.66 -1.13 18.76
N GLU A 33 18.82 -1.00 19.40
CA GLU A 33 19.45 -2.09 20.19
C GLU A 33 18.60 -2.53 21.38
N ASP A 34 17.80 -1.65 21.95
CA ASP A 34 16.89 -1.90 23.07
C ASP A 34 15.56 -2.57 22.65
N GLY A 35 15.40 -2.88 21.37
CA GLY A 35 14.18 -3.46 20.80
C GLY A 35 13.07 -2.46 20.47
N SER A 36 13.26 -1.19 20.80
CA SER A 36 12.39 -0.11 20.29
C SER A 36 12.65 0.18 18.82
N TYR A 37 11.87 1.05 18.21
CA TYR A 37 12.15 1.52 16.84
C TYR A 37 12.03 3.03 16.72
N SER A 38 12.67 3.55 15.70
CA SER A 38 12.57 4.94 15.27
C SER A 38 12.13 5.04 13.81
N ILE A 39 11.61 6.20 13.44
CA ILE A 39 11.16 6.47 12.08
C ILE A 39 12.32 7.11 11.30
N PRO A 40 12.82 6.45 10.25
CA PRO A 40 13.85 7.05 9.40
C PRO A 40 13.26 8.18 8.55
N GLU A 41 14.09 9.16 8.24
CA GLU A 41 13.74 10.24 7.32
C GLU A 41 13.36 9.69 5.93
N GLY A 42 12.41 10.34 5.26
CA GLY A 42 11.96 9.99 3.91
C GLY A 42 10.85 8.93 3.88
N ASN A 43 10.19 8.61 4.98
CA ASN A 43 8.90 7.93 4.98
C ASN A 43 7.81 8.85 4.40
N LEU A 44 6.65 8.27 4.07
CA LEU A 44 5.57 9.00 3.37
C LEU A 44 5.03 10.17 4.20
N PHE A 45 4.93 9.97 5.50
CA PHE A 45 4.45 10.99 6.43
C PHE A 45 5.53 11.33 7.46
N PRO A 46 5.86 12.62 7.65
CA PRO A 46 6.71 13.05 8.74
C PRO A 46 6.12 12.66 10.10
N PRO A 47 6.96 12.40 11.11
CA PRO A 47 6.49 12.20 12.49
C PRO A 47 5.58 13.35 12.94
N ASN A 48 4.57 13.03 13.76
CA ASN A 48 3.58 13.98 14.31
C ASN A 48 2.64 14.63 13.27
N THR A 49 2.56 14.11 12.04
CA THR A 49 1.54 14.53 11.08
C THR A 49 0.17 13.99 11.52
N PRO A 50 -0.81 14.85 11.84
CA PRO A 50 -2.11 14.39 12.34
C PRO A 50 -2.83 13.44 11.36
N GLY A 51 -3.47 12.39 11.90
CA GLY A 51 -4.24 11.43 11.09
C GLY A 51 -3.40 10.53 10.18
N THR A 52 -2.10 10.38 10.47
CA THR A 52 -1.19 9.53 9.69
C THR A 52 -0.40 8.58 10.58
N ARG A 53 0.18 7.56 9.94
CA ARG A 53 1.14 6.66 10.57
C ARG A 53 2.52 6.88 9.96
N PRO A 54 3.50 7.35 10.74
CA PRO A 54 4.83 7.71 10.23
C PRO A 54 5.66 6.50 9.81
N GLU A 55 5.27 5.28 10.20
CA GLU A 55 5.90 4.03 9.77
C GLU A 55 5.70 3.75 8.27
N ILE A 56 4.71 4.37 7.64
CA ILE A 56 4.32 4.09 6.26
C ILE A 56 5.39 4.59 5.29
N TYR A 57 5.96 3.68 4.50
CA TYR A 57 6.82 3.99 3.36
C TYR A 57 6.06 3.89 2.03
N VAL A 58 5.32 2.78 1.85
CA VAL A 58 4.42 2.58 0.71
C VAL A 58 3.00 2.38 1.21
N MET A 59 2.03 3.01 0.59
CA MET A 59 0.61 2.76 0.80
C MET A 59 -0.12 2.51 -0.52
N GLY A 60 -1.38 2.05 -0.42
CA GLY A 60 -2.17 1.75 -1.61
C GLY A 60 -1.85 0.38 -2.21
N ASN A 61 -1.64 -0.62 -1.35
CA ASN A 61 -1.50 -2.02 -1.75
C ASN A 61 -2.74 -2.82 -1.33
N ARG A 62 -3.08 -3.84 -2.12
CA ARG A 62 -4.06 -4.85 -1.74
C ARG A 62 -3.39 -5.98 -0.95
N ASN A 63 -2.35 -6.59 -1.54
CA ASN A 63 -1.61 -7.68 -0.92
C ASN A 63 -0.15 -7.70 -1.43
N PRO A 64 0.76 -6.93 -0.85
CA PRO A 64 2.18 -6.96 -1.16
C PRO A 64 2.80 -8.25 -0.61
N TYR A 65 2.82 -9.29 -1.44
CA TYR A 65 3.11 -10.65 -0.99
C TYR A 65 4.60 -10.93 -0.76
N ARG A 66 5.47 -10.49 -1.67
CA ARG A 66 6.93 -10.68 -1.58
C ARG A 66 7.62 -9.34 -1.78
N ILE A 67 8.51 -8.99 -0.86
CA ILE A 67 9.30 -7.77 -0.93
C ILE A 67 10.79 -8.09 -1.02
N SER A 68 11.53 -7.25 -1.73
CA SER A 68 12.99 -7.30 -1.84
C SER A 68 13.56 -5.89 -1.95
N ILE A 69 14.75 -5.69 -1.42
CA ILE A 69 15.49 -4.43 -1.57
C ILE A 69 16.74 -4.73 -2.41
N ASP A 70 16.91 -3.99 -3.50
CA ASP A 70 18.14 -4.06 -4.30
C ASP A 70 19.30 -3.44 -3.52
N SER A 71 20.31 -4.24 -3.25
CA SER A 71 21.46 -3.84 -2.45
C SER A 71 22.33 -2.73 -3.10
N LYS A 72 22.23 -2.53 -4.43
CA LYS A 72 23.00 -1.51 -5.15
C LYS A 72 22.31 -0.16 -5.18
N THR A 73 20.98 -0.17 -5.37
CA THR A 73 20.20 1.06 -5.55
C THR A 73 19.41 1.45 -4.31
N GLY A 74 19.18 0.51 -3.39
CA GLY A 74 18.29 0.69 -2.24
C GLY A 74 16.80 0.74 -2.63
N PHE A 75 16.45 0.45 -3.88
CA PHE A 75 15.06 0.46 -4.33
C PHE A 75 14.30 -0.74 -3.80
N LEU A 76 13.08 -0.50 -3.38
CA LEU A 76 12.17 -1.54 -2.92
C LEU A 76 11.40 -2.10 -4.12
N TYR A 77 11.31 -3.43 -4.20
CA TYR A 77 10.49 -4.16 -5.17
C TYR A 77 9.53 -5.08 -4.43
N TRP A 78 8.32 -5.25 -4.98
CA TRP A 78 7.38 -6.24 -4.47
C TRP A 78 6.44 -6.76 -5.55
N GLY A 79 6.00 -8.02 -5.36
CA GLY A 79 4.87 -8.58 -6.09
C GLY A 79 3.57 -8.18 -5.40
N GLU A 80 2.66 -7.60 -6.13
CA GLU A 80 1.32 -7.22 -5.67
C GLU A 80 0.30 -8.21 -6.17
N VAL A 81 -0.46 -8.83 -5.28
CA VAL A 81 -1.57 -9.69 -5.68
C VAL A 81 -2.82 -8.84 -5.86
N GLY A 82 -3.26 -8.74 -7.09
CA GLY A 82 -4.42 -7.96 -7.51
C GLY A 82 -5.76 -8.57 -7.09
N PRO A 83 -6.89 -7.92 -7.42
CA PRO A 83 -8.21 -8.44 -7.10
C PRO A 83 -8.58 -9.67 -7.94
N ASP A 84 -9.36 -10.58 -7.36
CA ASP A 84 -9.88 -11.79 -8.01
C ASP A 84 -11.05 -11.43 -8.94
N ALA A 85 -10.78 -10.73 -10.02
CA ALA A 85 -11.75 -10.32 -11.03
C ALA A 85 -11.32 -10.83 -12.40
N ASN A 86 -12.10 -11.74 -12.98
CA ASN A 86 -11.76 -12.42 -14.25
C ASN A 86 -12.10 -11.58 -15.50
N ALA A 87 -12.92 -10.54 -15.36
CA ALA A 87 -13.37 -9.70 -16.47
C ALA A 87 -13.59 -8.27 -16.02
N ASP A 88 -13.50 -7.34 -16.98
CA ASP A 88 -13.89 -5.96 -16.76
C ASP A 88 -15.42 -5.85 -16.57
N SER A 89 -15.85 -4.94 -15.70
CA SER A 89 -17.27 -4.69 -15.44
C SER A 89 -17.52 -3.18 -15.36
N PRO A 90 -18.54 -2.67 -16.07
CA PRO A 90 -18.92 -1.25 -15.96
C PRO A 90 -19.27 -0.81 -14.52
N GLU A 91 -19.73 -1.74 -13.69
CA GLU A 91 -20.17 -1.44 -12.32
C GLU A 91 -19.07 -1.66 -11.27
N ARG A 92 -18.03 -2.47 -11.58
CA ARG A 92 -17.03 -2.92 -10.64
C ARG A 92 -15.59 -2.50 -10.99
N GLY A 93 -15.38 -1.93 -12.17
CA GLY A 93 -14.07 -1.55 -12.68
C GLY A 93 -13.37 -2.65 -13.50
N SER A 94 -12.06 -2.54 -13.61
CA SER A 94 -11.25 -3.45 -14.40
C SER A 94 -11.16 -4.85 -13.79
N ARG A 95 -10.80 -5.84 -14.62
CA ARG A 95 -10.34 -7.16 -14.13
C ARG A 95 -9.14 -7.00 -13.21
N GLY A 96 -8.86 -8.05 -12.42
CA GLY A 96 -7.69 -8.11 -11.56
C GLY A 96 -6.40 -8.29 -12.34
N TYR A 97 -5.36 -7.58 -11.91
CA TYR A 97 -4.00 -7.72 -12.41
C TYR A 97 -3.06 -7.85 -11.22
N ASP A 98 -2.17 -8.85 -11.27
CA ASP A 98 -1.00 -8.87 -10.42
C ASP A 98 0.05 -7.92 -10.99
N GLU A 99 0.85 -7.32 -10.10
CA GLU A 99 1.82 -6.29 -10.48
C GLU A 99 3.20 -6.60 -9.92
N LEU A 100 4.22 -6.18 -10.63
CA LEU A 100 5.57 -6.03 -10.10
C LEU A 100 5.85 -4.53 -9.92
N ASN A 101 5.94 -4.10 -8.68
CA ASN A 101 6.10 -2.70 -8.32
C ASN A 101 7.53 -2.37 -7.90
N GLN A 102 7.95 -1.11 -8.14
CA GLN A 102 9.21 -0.55 -7.70
C GLN A 102 8.97 0.79 -7.00
N ALA A 103 9.45 0.93 -5.77
CA ALA A 103 9.51 2.21 -5.09
C ALA A 103 10.95 2.73 -4.99
N ARG A 104 11.20 3.90 -5.58
CA ARG A 104 12.46 4.66 -5.46
C ARG A 104 12.41 5.68 -4.33
N LYS A 105 11.22 5.99 -3.86
CA LYS A 105 10.89 6.86 -2.73
C LYS A 105 9.54 6.44 -2.15
N ALA A 106 9.20 6.93 -0.98
CA ALA A 106 7.89 6.72 -0.38
C ALA A 106 6.76 7.23 -1.30
N GLY A 107 5.61 6.54 -1.31
CA GLY A 107 4.52 6.90 -2.20
C GLY A 107 3.25 6.10 -2.03
N PHE A 108 2.22 6.53 -2.78
CA PHE A 108 0.95 5.84 -2.94
C PHE A 108 0.95 5.09 -4.29
N PHE A 109 0.56 3.79 -4.28
CA PHE A 109 0.69 2.88 -5.41
C PHE A 109 -0.64 2.39 -6.00
N GLY A 110 -1.72 3.08 -5.72
CA GLY A 110 -2.96 3.02 -6.51
C GLY A 110 -4.13 2.36 -5.81
N TRP A 111 -3.98 1.18 -5.21
CA TRP A 111 -5.10 0.48 -4.59
C TRP A 111 -5.72 1.26 -3.41
N PRO A 112 -7.05 1.35 -3.30
CA PRO A 112 -8.09 0.70 -4.09
C PRO A 112 -8.66 1.56 -5.24
N PHE A 113 -8.01 2.62 -5.63
CA PHE A 113 -8.51 3.56 -6.63
C PHE A 113 -8.09 3.19 -8.06
N PHE A 114 -6.97 2.46 -8.19
CA PHE A 114 -6.41 2.03 -9.46
C PHE A 114 -5.93 0.58 -9.37
N VAL A 115 -5.97 -0.13 -10.50
CA VAL A 115 -5.52 -1.51 -10.67
C VAL A 115 -4.65 -1.61 -11.93
N GLY A 116 -3.59 -2.41 -11.89
CA GLY A 116 -2.70 -2.63 -13.02
C GLY A 116 -2.06 -1.33 -13.51
N ASN A 117 -2.12 -1.07 -14.80
CA ASN A 117 -1.58 0.15 -15.41
C ASN A 117 -2.50 1.37 -15.21
N ASN A 118 -2.83 1.66 -13.95
CA ASN A 118 -3.69 2.80 -13.55
C ASN A 118 -5.12 2.74 -14.14
N TYR A 119 -5.69 1.56 -14.27
CA TYR A 119 -7.11 1.42 -14.56
C TYR A 119 -7.94 1.81 -13.31
N PRO A 120 -8.88 2.77 -13.43
CA PRO A 120 -9.71 3.24 -12.32
C PRO A 120 -10.77 2.22 -11.88
#